data_fbbf319c14b7253c179e07f2f3cf2464
#
_entry.id   fbbf319c14b7253c179e07f2f3cf2464
#
_cell.length_a   1.000
_cell.length_b   1.000
_cell.length_c   1.000
_cell.angle_alpha   90.00
_cell.angle_beta   90.00
_cell.angle_gamma   90.00
#
_symmetry.space_group_name_H-M   'P 1'
#
loop_
_entity.id
_entity.type
_entity.pdbx_description
1 polymer ?
#
loop_
_entity_poly.entity_id
_entity_poly.type
_entity_poly.pdbx_seq_one_letter_code
_entity_poly.pdbx_strand_id
1 'polypeptide(L)'
;MFDSLQAPAYHSPRVMADYILESRVWLARARPEVFAFFAAAENLVRLTPPSFHLAIVDGPPALSTGAVIDLRMSWLGVPVSWRAFIREWDPPYRFVDVQVRGPYARWEHRHRFLEEGGGTWVEDRVTYRLPLGPVGRVAHTLLVHRQLTAMWRYRTERLGELVGPVSSPPAG
;
A
#
# COMPACT_ATOMS: atom_id res chain seq x y z
N MET A 1 55.09 -20.59 20.99
CA MET A 1 53.80 -21.32 20.94
C MET A 1 52.75 -20.25 21.09
N PHE A 2 52.31 -19.61 19.99
CA PHE A 2 51.34 -18.53 20.01
C PHE A 2 49.98 -19.11 19.60
N ASP A 3 49.10 -19.11 20.58
CA ASP A 3 47.73 -19.61 20.44
C ASP A 3 46.93 -18.62 19.59
N SER A 4 46.43 -19.07 18.43
CA SER A 4 45.65 -18.28 17.51
C SER A 4 44.22 -18.11 18.03
N LEU A 5 43.97 -17.01 18.70
CA LEU A 5 42.61 -16.59 19.05
C LEU A 5 41.84 -16.27 17.76
N GLN A 6 41.05 -17.24 17.33
CA GLN A 6 40.10 -17.07 16.24
C GLN A 6 38.96 -16.14 16.72
N ALA A 7 38.88 -14.96 16.10
CA ALA A 7 37.77 -14.02 16.34
C ALA A 7 36.42 -14.68 15.97
N PRO A 8 35.37 -14.49 16.78
CA PRO A 8 34.06 -15.04 16.47
C PRO A 8 33.55 -14.46 15.17
N ALA A 9 33.08 -15.33 14.28
CA ALA A 9 32.46 -14.95 13.03
C ALA A 9 31.26 -14.04 13.29
N TYR A 10 31.35 -12.79 12.84
CA TYR A 10 30.28 -11.82 12.91
C TYR A 10 29.16 -12.30 11.95
N HIS A 11 28.12 -12.90 12.51
CA HIS A 11 26.92 -13.22 11.76
C HIS A 11 26.22 -11.89 11.45
N SER A 12 26.42 -11.36 10.25
CA SER A 12 25.62 -10.25 9.75
C SER A 12 24.14 -10.60 9.89
N PRO A 13 23.29 -9.74 10.49
CA PRO A 13 21.86 -10.01 10.57
C PRO A 13 21.36 -10.19 9.14
N ARG A 14 20.77 -11.35 8.84
CA ARG A 14 20.17 -11.63 7.54
C ARG A 14 19.17 -10.52 7.25
N VAL A 15 19.51 -9.62 6.34
CA VAL A 15 18.63 -8.57 5.86
C VAL A 15 17.38 -9.26 5.31
N MET A 16 16.25 -9.07 5.98
CA MET A 16 14.97 -9.58 5.52
C MET A 16 14.60 -8.80 4.26
N ALA A 17 14.36 -9.49 3.16
CA ALA A 17 14.06 -8.86 1.88
C ALA A 17 12.71 -8.12 1.92
N ASP A 18 12.69 -6.89 1.42
CA ASP A 18 11.47 -6.17 1.12
C ASP A 18 10.89 -6.70 -0.18
N TYR A 19 9.57 -6.77 -0.24
CA TYR A 19 8.82 -7.04 -1.45
C TYR A 19 8.25 -5.73 -1.98
N ILE A 20 8.09 -5.66 -3.30
CA ILE A 20 7.53 -4.49 -3.98
C ILE A 20 6.33 -4.96 -4.79
N LEU A 21 5.23 -4.22 -4.68
CA LEU A 21 4.08 -4.31 -5.55
C LEU A 21 3.88 -2.96 -6.21
N GLU A 22 3.75 -2.96 -7.53
CA GLU A 22 3.52 -1.75 -8.32
C GLU A 22 2.25 -1.90 -9.15
N SER A 23 1.52 -0.81 -9.29
CA SER A 23 0.34 -0.69 -10.12
C SER A 23 0.35 0.66 -10.80
N ARG A 24 -0.14 0.71 -12.05
CA ARG A 24 -0.29 1.94 -12.81
C ARG A 24 -1.62 1.89 -13.57
N VAL A 25 -2.47 2.89 -13.34
CA VAL A 25 -3.81 2.97 -13.92
C VAL A 25 -4.02 4.36 -14.48
N TRP A 26 -4.46 4.47 -15.75
CA TRP A 26 -4.84 5.75 -16.33
C TRP A 26 -6.36 5.95 -16.22
N LEU A 27 -6.76 7.15 -15.78
CA LEU A 27 -8.14 7.56 -15.59
C LEU A 27 -8.40 8.83 -16.42
N ALA A 28 -9.48 8.84 -17.21
CA ALA A 28 -9.89 9.99 -18.01
C ALA A 28 -10.50 11.10 -17.14
N ARG A 29 -9.75 11.57 -16.14
CA ARG A 29 -10.14 12.58 -15.16
C ARG A 29 -8.98 13.48 -14.80
N ALA A 30 -9.27 14.74 -14.48
CA ALA A 30 -8.27 15.70 -14.04
C ALA A 30 -7.63 15.29 -12.70
N ARG A 31 -6.33 15.51 -12.59
CA ARG A 31 -5.55 15.13 -11.39
C ARG A 31 -6.13 15.62 -10.07
N PRO A 32 -6.61 16.88 -9.93
CA PRO A 32 -7.21 17.30 -8.66
C PRO A 32 -8.45 16.50 -8.26
N GLU A 33 -9.26 16.07 -9.22
CA GLU A 33 -10.46 15.25 -8.97
C GLU A 33 -10.05 13.84 -8.51
N VAL A 34 -9.09 13.23 -9.22
CA VAL A 34 -8.56 11.91 -8.85
C VAL A 34 -7.92 11.95 -7.47
N PHE A 35 -7.07 12.96 -7.22
CA PHE A 35 -6.45 13.13 -5.91
C PHE A 35 -7.48 13.31 -4.79
N ALA A 36 -8.50 14.14 -5.00
CA ALA A 36 -9.57 14.38 -4.02
C ALA A 36 -10.33 13.07 -3.67
N PHE A 37 -10.52 12.19 -4.67
CA PHE A 37 -11.11 10.88 -4.43
C PHE A 37 -10.25 10.02 -3.50
N PHE A 38 -8.93 9.99 -3.72
CA PHE A 38 -8.00 9.25 -2.84
C PHE A 38 -7.79 9.91 -1.48
N ALA A 39 -7.96 11.22 -1.39
CA ALA A 39 -7.85 11.98 -0.15
C ALA A 39 -9.00 11.74 0.84
N ALA A 40 -10.13 11.22 0.36
CA ALA A 40 -11.27 10.88 1.19
C ALA A 40 -11.10 9.46 1.74
N ALA A 41 -10.86 9.35 3.05
CA ALA A 41 -10.54 8.07 3.71
C ALA A 41 -11.62 7.01 3.53
N GLU A 42 -12.90 7.41 3.43
CA GLU A 42 -14.03 6.50 3.17
C GLU A 42 -13.91 5.75 1.84
N ASN A 43 -13.23 6.32 0.84
CA ASN A 43 -13.03 5.66 -0.44
C ASN A 43 -12.04 4.49 -0.34
N LEU A 44 -11.19 4.45 0.68
CA LEU A 44 -10.34 3.28 0.97
C LEU A 44 -11.21 2.02 1.18
N VAL A 45 -12.33 2.15 1.90
CA VAL A 45 -13.27 1.03 2.12
C VAL A 45 -13.89 0.59 0.80
N ARG A 46 -14.27 1.54 -0.06
CA ARG A 46 -14.86 1.27 -1.39
C ARG A 46 -13.89 0.61 -2.37
N LEU A 47 -12.59 0.88 -2.21
CA LEU A 47 -11.49 0.31 -3.03
C LEU A 47 -10.93 -0.99 -2.46
N THR A 48 -11.44 -1.49 -1.33
CA THR A 48 -10.97 -2.72 -0.69
C THR A 48 -12.02 -3.82 -0.88
N PRO A 49 -11.64 -5.05 -1.26
CA PRO A 49 -12.59 -6.14 -1.41
C PRO A 49 -13.40 -6.39 -0.14
N PRO A 50 -14.71 -6.68 -0.24
CA PRO A 50 -15.56 -6.93 0.92
C PRO A 50 -15.06 -8.05 1.85
N SER A 51 -14.32 -9.02 1.31
CA SER A 51 -13.72 -10.12 2.08
C SER A 51 -12.69 -9.66 3.13
N PHE A 52 -12.17 -8.44 3.01
CA PHE A 52 -11.30 -7.85 4.02
C PHE A 52 -12.07 -7.27 5.22
N HIS A 53 -13.38 -7.12 5.14
CA HIS A 53 -14.22 -6.53 6.19
C HIS A 53 -13.60 -5.23 6.73
N LEU A 54 -13.06 -4.40 5.83
CA LEU A 54 -12.39 -3.16 6.21
C LEU A 54 -13.40 -2.15 6.77
N ALA A 55 -13.07 -1.60 7.93
CA ALA A 55 -13.82 -0.52 8.55
C ALA A 55 -12.87 0.53 9.11
N ILE A 56 -13.19 1.80 8.94
CA ILE A 56 -12.52 2.91 9.61
C ILE A 56 -13.09 2.96 11.03
N VAL A 57 -12.22 2.87 12.04
CA VAL A 57 -12.59 2.94 13.45
C VAL A 57 -12.46 4.37 13.97
N ASP A 58 -11.40 5.05 13.55
CA ASP A 58 -11.11 6.44 13.88
C ASP A 58 -10.21 7.04 12.79
N GLY A 59 -10.34 8.35 12.57
CA GLY A 59 -9.53 9.09 11.61
C GLY A 59 -9.99 10.53 11.48
N PRO A 60 -9.14 11.41 10.93
CA PRO A 60 -9.50 12.81 10.72
C PRO A 60 -10.52 12.95 9.57
N PRO A 61 -11.34 14.00 9.57
CA PRO A 61 -12.26 14.29 8.47
C PRO A 61 -11.56 14.63 7.16
N ALA A 62 -10.29 15.04 7.21
CA ALA A 62 -9.45 15.32 6.05
C ALA A 62 -8.02 14.83 6.30
N LEU A 63 -7.42 14.23 5.29
CA LEU A 63 -6.04 13.75 5.35
C LEU A 63 -5.05 14.90 5.21
N SER A 64 -3.95 14.79 5.92
CA SER A 64 -2.80 15.71 5.87
C SER A 64 -1.55 14.98 6.36
N THR A 65 -0.38 15.62 6.23
CA THR A 65 0.83 15.10 6.88
C THR A 65 0.61 14.96 8.39
N GLY A 66 0.94 13.81 8.94
CA GLY A 66 0.75 13.51 10.36
C GLY A 66 -0.60 12.88 10.72
N ALA A 67 -1.55 12.82 9.78
CA ALA A 67 -2.84 12.17 10.03
C ALA A 67 -2.68 10.69 10.35
N VAL A 68 -3.47 10.21 11.31
CA VAL A 68 -3.54 8.80 11.72
C VAL A 68 -4.92 8.27 11.40
N ILE A 69 -4.99 7.09 10.83
CA ILE A 69 -6.23 6.38 10.52
C ILE A 69 -6.20 5.03 11.21
N ASP A 70 -7.14 4.77 12.08
CA ASP A 70 -7.32 3.47 12.71
C ASP A 70 -8.36 2.64 11.95
N LEU A 71 -7.92 1.48 11.52
CA LEU A 71 -8.70 0.55 10.72
C LEU A 71 -8.84 -0.79 11.44
N ARG A 72 -9.96 -1.45 11.20
CA ARG A 72 -10.17 -2.87 11.50
C ARG A 72 -10.40 -3.60 10.20
N MET A 73 -9.73 -4.74 10.02
CA MET A 73 -9.88 -5.53 8.81
C MET A 73 -9.64 -7.02 9.08
N SER A 74 -9.98 -7.85 8.12
CA SER A 74 -9.59 -9.26 8.10
C SER A 74 -8.34 -9.43 7.22
N TRP A 75 -7.28 -10.00 7.79
CA TRP A 75 -6.06 -10.34 7.07
C TRP A 75 -5.86 -11.85 7.06
N LEU A 76 -5.90 -12.47 5.88
CA LEU A 76 -5.90 -13.94 5.73
C LEU A 76 -6.98 -14.64 6.59
N GLY A 77 -8.15 -14.03 6.72
CA GLY A 77 -9.26 -14.56 7.54
C GLY A 77 -9.15 -14.24 9.04
N VAL A 78 -8.05 -13.64 9.50
CA VAL A 78 -7.85 -13.28 10.90
C VAL A 78 -8.16 -11.80 11.11
N PRO A 79 -8.99 -11.43 12.11
CA PRO A 79 -9.24 -10.03 12.45
C PRO A 79 -7.96 -9.36 12.94
N VAL A 80 -7.62 -8.21 12.33
CA VAL A 80 -6.45 -7.40 12.70
C VAL A 80 -6.82 -5.93 12.82
N SER A 81 -6.14 -5.23 13.73
CA SER A 81 -6.15 -3.77 13.77
C SER A 81 -5.00 -3.24 12.92
N TRP A 82 -5.29 -2.20 12.16
CA TRP A 82 -4.30 -1.52 11.33
C TRP A 82 -4.29 -0.04 11.69
N ARG A 83 -3.12 0.52 11.96
CA ARG A 83 -2.95 1.96 12.13
C ARG A 83 -2.07 2.47 11.01
N ALA A 84 -2.64 3.31 10.14
CA ALA A 84 -1.94 4.02 9.08
C ALA A 84 -1.56 5.42 9.56
N PHE A 85 -0.41 5.90 9.08
CA PHE A 85 0.10 7.24 9.33
C PHE A 85 0.46 7.88 7.99
N ILE A 86 -0.06 9.08 7.71
CA ILE A 86 0.26 9.84 6.50
C ILE A 86 1.60 10.53 6.72
N ARG A 87 2.65 9.97 6.14
CA ARG A 87 4.01 10.47 6.29
C ARG A 87 4.33 11.65 5.38
N GLU A 88 3.83 11.63 4.17
CA GLU A 88 3.99 12.70 3.18
C GLU A 88 2.63 13.06 2.60
N TRP A 89 2.40 14.36 2.39
CA TRP A 89 1.15 14.88 1.82
C TRP A 89 1.46 16.09 0.94
N ASP A 90 1.38 15.92 -0.38
CA ASP A 90 1.73 16.93 -1.39
C ASP A 90 0.62 16.96 -2.48
N PRO A 91 -0.53 17.58 -2.16
CA PRO A 91 -1.66 17.65 -3.09
C PRO A 91 -1.39 18.60 -4.26
N PRO A 92 -1.85 18.31 -5.48
CA PRO A 92 -2.53 17.08 -5.88
C PRO A 92 -1.58 16.03 -6.48
N TYR A 93 -0.31 15.99 -6.09
CA TYR A 93 0.74 15.25 -6.78
C TYR A 93 1.01 13.87 -6.20
N ARG A 94 1.03 13.75 -4.86
CA ARG A 94 1.41 12.51 -4.19
C ARG A 94 1.06 12.52 -2.71
N PHE A 95 1.02 11.33 -2.14
CA PHE A 95 1.10 11.11 -0.70
C PHE A 95 1.71 9.74 -0.39
N VAL A 96 2.15 9.58 0.86
CA VAL A 96 2.73 8.33 1.36
C VAL A 96 2.08 7.99 2.68
N ASP A 97 1.52 6.80 2.78
CA ASP A 97 1.08 6.21 4.02
C ASP A 97 1.99 5.07 4.46
N VAL A 98 2.13 4.91 5.77
CA VAL A 98 2.91 3.84 6.38
C VAL A 98 2.10 3.15 7.47
N GLN A 99 2.28 1.84 7.61
CA GLN A 99 1.73 1.12 8.74
C GLN A 99 2.56 1.39 10.00
N VAL A 100 1.93 1.92 11.04
CA VAL A 100 2.51 2.07 12.37
C VAL A 100 2.19 0.84 13.23
N ARG A 101 1.00 0.26 13.04
CA ARG A 101 0.57 -0.98 13.68
C ARG A 101 -0.19 -1.84 12.68
N GLY A 102 0.12 -3.14 12.62
CA GLY A 102 -0.56 -4.06 11.70
C GLY A 102 0.23 -5.35 11.50
N PRO A 103 -0.17 -6.19 10.53
CA PRO A 103 0.38 -7.54 10.35
C PRO A 103 1.76 -7.58 9.67
N TYR A 104 2.20 -6.48 9.05
CA TYR A 104 3.48 -6.43 8.35
C TYR A 104 4.60 -5.92 9.26
N ALA A 105 5.82 -6.41 9.06
CA ALA A 105 7.01 -5.86 9.71
C ALA A 105 7.41 -4.51 9.10
N ARG A 106 7.02 -4.27 7.84
CA ARG A 106 7.11 -2.99 7.15
C ARG A 106 5.97 -2.90 6.15
N TRP A 107 5.37 -1.73 6.04
CA TRP A 107 4.47 -1.35 4.98
C TRP A 107 4.61 0.13 4.72
N GLU A 108 4.89 0.47 3.47
CA GLU A 108 4.97 1.83 2.96
C GLU A 108 4.28 1.85 1.61
N HIS A 109 3.26 2.68 1.48
CA HIS A 109 2.49 2.83 0.26
C HIS A 109 2.62 4.25 -0.27
N ARG A 110 3.15 4.37 -1.47
CA ARG A 110 3.32 5.64 -2.18
C ARG A 110 2.30 5.74 -3.29
N HIS A 111 1.60 6.86 -3.32
CA HIS A 111 0.68 7.25 -4.38
C HIS A 111 1.26 8.42 -5.14
N ARG A 112 1.23 8.35 -6.48
CA ARG A 112 1.61 9.46 -7.38
C ARG A 112 0.52 9.65 -8.41
N PHE A 113 0.28 10.92 -8.76
CA PHE A 113 -0.75 11.35 -9.69
C PHE A 113 -0.10 12.21 -10.77
N LEU A 114 0.00 11.70 -12.01
CA LEU A 114 0.69 12.34 -13.12
C LEU A 114 -0.32 12.67 -14.22
N GLU A 115 -0.38 13.91 -14.63
CA GLU A 115 -1.22 14.32 -15.78
C GLU A 115 -0.58 13.92 -17.08
N GLU A 116 -1.36 13.26 -17.95
CA GLU A 116 -0.94 12.88 -19.29
C GLU A 116 -2.18 12.64 -20.17
N GLY A 117 -2.16 13.15 -21.41
CA GLY A 117 -3.22 12.87 -22.39
C GLY A 117 -4.62 13.29 -21.97
N GLY A 118 -4.78 14.39 -21.20
CA GLY A 118 -6.07 14.87 -20.70
C GLY A 118 -6.66 14.07 -19.56
N GLY A 119 -5.89 13.17 -18.97
CA GLY A 119 -6.27 12.37 -17.80
C GLY A 119 -5.13 12.25 -16.79
N THR A 120 -5.24 11.28 -15.91
CA THR A 120 -4.31 11.09 -14.78
C THR A 120 -3.85 9.65 -14.67
N TRP A 121 -2.55 9.44 -14.67
CA TRP A 121 -1.94 8.22 -14.19
C TRP A 121 -1.94 8.20 -12.67
N VAL A 122 -2.51 7.17 -12.11
CA VAL A 122 -2.36 6.78 -10.70
C VAL A 122 -1.30 5.71 -10.63
N GLU A 123 -0.20 6.01 -9.97
CA GLU A 123 0.89 5.07 -9.72
C GLU A 123 0.94 4.73 -8.24
N ASP A 124 0.74 3.46 -7.93
CA ASP A 124 0.86 2.89 -6.60
C ASP A 124 2.16 2.09 -6.49
N ARG A 125 2.93 2.33 -5.44
CA ARG A 125 4.08 1.51 -5.09
C ARG A 125 4.03 1.14 -3.62
N VAL A 126 3.85 -0.14 -3.34
CA VAL A 126 3.88 -0.69 -1.98
C VAL A 126 5.19 -1.41 -1.74
N THR A 127 5.94 -0.96 -0.74
CA THR A 127 7.11 -1.66 -0.23
C THR A 127 6.73 -2.31 1.09
N TYR A 128 6.82 -3.65 1.19
CA TYR A 128 6.39 -4.36 2.38
C TYR A 128 7.32 -5.50 2.76
N ARG A 129 7.26 -5.87 4.03
CA ARG A 129 8.01 -6.97 4.62
C ARG A 129 7.11 -7.74 5.57
N LEU A 130 7.18 -9.07 5.51
CA LEU A 130 6.48 -9.92 6.46
C LEU A 130 7.33 -10.17 7.70
N PRO A 131 6.72 -10.36 8.88
CA PRO A 131 7.42 -10.83 10.05
C PRO A 131 7.85 -12.30 9.90
N LEU A 132 8.56 -12.83 10.89
CA LEU A 132 8.94 -14.24 11.02
C LEU A 132 9.92 -14.78 9.95
N GLY A 133 10.72 -13.94 9.31
CA GLY A 133 11.84 -14.35 8.47
C GLY A 133 11.52 -15.43 7.43
N PRO A 134 12.12 -16.64 7.52
CA PRO A 134 11.89 -17.72 6.55
C PRO A 134 10.44 -18.17 6.46
N VAL A 135 9.72 -18.25 7.59
CA VAL A 135 8.30 -18.60 7.65
C VAL A 135 7.46 -17.54 6.92
N GLY A 136 7.78 -16.25 7.13
CA GLY A 136 7.15 -15.15 6.40
C GLY A 136 7.36 -15.25 4.89
N ARG A 137 8.53 -15.69 4.41
CA ARG A 137 8.78 -15.91 2.97
C ARG A 137 7.88 -17.00 2.38
N VAL A 138 7.71 -18.11 3.07
CA VAL A 138 6.80 -19.18 2.63
C VAL A 138 5.36 -18.66 2.58
N ALA A 139 4.91 -17.99 3.65
CA ALA A 139 3.59 -17.37 3.70
C ALA A 139 3.38 -16.34 2.57
N HIS A 140 4.42 -15.55 2.25
CA HIS A 140 4.38 -14.62 1.12
C HIS A 140 4.10 -15.34 -0.20
N THR A 141 4.89 -16.36 -0.53
CA THR A 141 4.79 -17.07 -1.81
C THR A 141 3.44 -17.78 -1.97
N LEU A 142 2.93 -18.38 -0.91
CA LEU A 142 1.72 -19.19 -0.98
C LEU A 142 0.42 -18.37 -0.85
N LEU A 143 0.42 -17.31 -0.05
CA LEU A 143 -0.82 -16.64 0.38
C LEU A 143 -0.79 -15.13 0.13
N VAL A 144 0.19 -14.39 0.70
CA VAL A 144 0.15 -12.94 0.75
C VAL A 144 0.26 -12.30 -0.62
N HIS A 145 1.14 -12.80 -1.49
CA HIS A 145 1.28 -12.30 -2.86
C HIS A 145 -0.03 -12.43 -3.64
N ARG A 146 -0.69 -13.59 -3.56
CA ARG A 146 -1.98 -13.83 -4.23
C ARG A 146 -3.07 -12.90 -3.68
N GLN A 147 -3.13 -12.72 -2.37
CA GLN A 147 -4.11 -11.85 -1.73
C GLN A 147 -3.91 -10.39 -2.16
N LEU A 148 -2.67 -9.90 -2.15
CA LEU A 148 -2.36 -8.53 -2.57
C LEU A 148 -2.67 -8.34 -4.06
N THR A 149 -2.29 -9.28 -4.93
CA THR A 149 -2.61 -9.21 -6.37
C THR A 149 -4.12 -9.15 -6.61
N ALA A 150 -4.89 -9.98 -5.92
CA ALA A 150 -6.36 -9.96 -6.03
C ALA A 150 -6.95 -8.64 -5.52
N MET A 151 -6.41 -8.08 -4.43
CA MET A 151 -6.82 -6.78 -3.90
C MET A 151 -6.58 -5.66 -4.90
N TRP A 152 -5.40 -5.63 -5.53
CA TRP A 152 -5.07 -4.59 -6.53
C TRP A 152 -5.90 -4.69 -7.80
N ARG A 153 -6.20 -5.91 -8.26
CA ARG A 153 -7.13 -6.10 -9.38
C ARG A 153 -8.51 -5.54 -9.07
N TYR A 154 -9.07 -5.91 -7.92
CA TYR A 154 -10.36 -5.36 -7.46
C TYR A 154 -10.32 -3.82 -7.38
N ARG A 155 -9.24 -3.25 -6.79
CA ARG A 155 -9.05 -1.80 -6.69
C ARG A 155 -9.07 -1.13 -8.07
N THR A 156 -8.40 -1.71 -9.06
CA THR A 156 -8.37 -1.19 -10.44
C THR A 156 -9.77 -1.20 -11.07
N GLU A 157 -10.51 -2.31 -10.92
CA GLU A 157 -11.89 -2.42 -11.39
C GLU A 157 -12.79 -1.37 -10.74
N ARG A 158 -12.71 -1.21 -9.42
CA ARG A 158 -13.49 -0.23 -8.67
C ARG A 158 -13.12 1.22 -9.01
N LEU A 159 -11.88 1.51 -9.28
CA LEU A 159 -11.48 2.84 -9.77
C LEU A 159 -12.16 3.16 -11.09
N GLY A 160 -12.25 2.20 -12.00
CA GLY A 160 -12.96 2.34 -13.27
C GLY A 160 -14.44 2.68 -13.10
N GLU A 161 -15.08 2.11 -12.10
CA GLU A 161 -16.51 2.35 -11.82
C GLU A 161 -16.76 3.65 -11.07
N LEU A 162 -15.89 4.01 -10.13
CA LEU A 162 -16.12 5.11 -9.18
C LEU A 162 -15.58 6.46 -9.65
N VAL A 163 -14.49 6.45 -10.40
CA VAL A 163 -13.76 7.66 -10.79
C VAL A 163 -13.92 7.93 -12.29
N GLY A 164 -13.84 6.88 -13.11
CA GLY A 164 -13.96 6.98 -14.55
C GLY A 164 -13.27 5.80 -15.24
N PRO A 165 -13.58 5.56 -16.52
CA PRO A 165 -13.09 4.39 -17.23
C PRO A 165 -11.57 4.30 -17.16
N VAL A 166 -11.08 3.10 -16.84
CA VAL A 166 -9.67 2.74 -16.94
C VAL A 166 -9.37 2.48 -18.40
N SER A 167 -8.46 3.24 -18.98
CA SER A 167 -8.07 3.10 -20.38
C SER A 167 -6.58 3.38 -20.57
N SER A 168 -6.11 3.38 -21.79
CA SER A 168 -4.82 3.97 -22.14
C SER A 168 -5.02 5.44 -22.50
N PRO A 169 -4.02 6.33 -22.27
CA PRO A 169 -4.10 7.69 -22.75
C PRO A 169 -4.28 7.69 -24.28
N PRO A 170 -4.97 8.68 -24.85
CA PRO A 170 -5.05 8.82 -26.30
C PRO A 170 -3.62 8.91 -26.87
N ALA A 171 -3.41 8.26 -28.02
CA ALA A 171 -2.16 8.41 -28.76
C ALA A 171 -2.01 9.89 -29.14
N GLY A 172 -0.92 10.51 -28.70
CA GLY A 172 -0.58 11.89 -29.02
C GLY A 172 -0.16 12.07 -30.49
#